data_a60addfd1435020a26e6fc664d27a5d1
#
_entry.id   a60addfd1435020a26e6fc664d27a5d1
#
_cell.length_a   1.000
_cell.length_b   1.000
_cell.length_c   1.000
_cell.angle_alpha   90.00
_cell.angle_beta   90.00
_cell.angle_gamma   90.00
#
_symmetry.space_group_name_H-M   'P 1'
#
loop_
_entity.id
_entity.type
_entity.pdbx_description
1 polymer ?
#
loop_
_entity_poly.entity_id
_entity_poly.type
_entity_poly.pdbx_seq_one_letter_code
_entity_poly.pdbx_strand_id
1 'polypeptide(L)'
;EKRNVLMENLNKKALEYGFFVKSAQNGIYMMPVINGKTIEEEEFDKLDESVKKEFEDKSGIVQQQIIEAISEIKAIEKEADKKIEEWQSNIALLTINVHINNVKSKFKRNKKITKFLNDVKTDILKNISAFTTENTNNQTQNGPRVEPLAPWLNYRVNLFIDNSNLEGAPVIMDSNTSYPNLFGKLEYENYYGALKTDHTMLKPGLLHTANGGYIMFQADDIIQNSLCYESLKKALKVKELNIENASEQHSSMVMISLKPEPIPLDLKVIIIGNSNIYHTLLAVDNDFRKLFKIKVEFEDDAPRNSENMVKLARFAHGFCEKEGLPQLDRTGVASLVDYATVLANDKEKISTKFNDLSEILGEAATWAKLSRSKLITDKFIHKALKERIERVKKYDTHYLEMIKENTLLIDTSGSKVGQINGLTVLTIGDYSFGKPTKITANTYAGKQGIVNIEREVDLSGSSHSKGVLILTGYLGQKFAQDFPLALTASICFEQLYNGVDGDSASSTELYALLSSLSEIPINQSFAVTGSVNQKGEIQPIGGVNEKIEGFFQICKDRGLDGSHSVIIPVQNVRNLHLDDEVVDAVKNNLFHIYAISTIDEGIELLTGVPAVSYTHLRAHETV
;
A
#
# COMPACT_ATOMS: atom_id res chain seq x y z
N GLU A 1 58.90 47.65 18.32
CA GLU A 1 59.99 48.25 19.08
C GLU A 1 61.18 47.29 19.21
N LYS A 2 61.01 46.10 19.80
CA LYS A 2 62.06 45.08 19.96
C LYS A 2 62.73 44.69 18.62
N ARG A 3 61.95 44.53 17.52
CA ARG A 3 62.48 44.24 16.17
C ARG A 3 63.39 45.35 15.68
N ASN A 4 63.02 46.61 15.87
CA ASN A 4 63.81 47.77 15.44
C ASN A 4 65.12 47.86 16.21
N VAL A 5 65.12 47.59 17.53
CA VAL A 5 66.32 47.54 18.36
C VAL A 5 67.25 46.43 17.91
N LEU A 6 66.75 45.25 17.58
CA LEU A 6 67.57 44.15 17.05
C LEU A 6 68.19 44.48 15.70
N MET A 7 67.42 45.10 14.79
CA MET A 7 67.93 45.54 13.48
C MET A 7 68.95 46.65 13.62
N GLU A 8 68.81 47.61 14.55
CA GLU A 8 69.82 48.63 14.81
C GLU A 8 71.10 48.01 15.39
N ASN A 9 70.98 47.05 16.30
CA ASN A 9 72.15 46.35 16.88
C ASN A 9 72.85 45.50 15.80
N LEU A 10 72.11 44.84 14.95
CA LEU A 10 72.67 44.08 13.80
C LEU A 10 73.43 45.01 12.85
N ASN A 11 72.84 46.17 12.52
CA ASN A 11 73.51 47.15 11.69
C ASN A 11 74.79 47.75 12.30
N LYS A 12 74.77 48.02 13.58
CA LYS A 12 75.99 48.49 14.28
C LYS A 12 77.13 47.43 14.22
N LYS A 13 76.83 46.18 14.48
CA LYS A 13 77.78 45.10 14.38
C LYS A 13 78.26 44.88 12.96
N ALA A 14 77.38 44.88 12.00
CA ALA A 14 77.74 44.72 10.58
C ALA A 14 78.66 45.83 10.05
N LEU A 15 78.44 47.07 10.53
CA LEU A 15 79.28 48.22 10.18
C LEU A 15 80.71 48.06 10.70
N GLU A 16 80.97 47.41 11.86
CA GLU A 16 82.30 47.07 12.38
C GLU A 16 83.02 46.14 11.45
N TYR A 17 82.36 45.32 10.64
CA TYR A 17 82.90 44.42 9.63
C TYR A 17 82.90 45.01 8.23
N GLY A 18 82.43 46.24 8.07
CA GLY A 18 82.38 46.93 6.80
C GLY A 18 81.12 46.63 5.95
N PHE A 19 80.02 46.20 6.57
CA PHE A 19 78.77 45.94 5.90
C PHE A 19 77.58 46.75 6.46
N PHE A 20 76.64 47.13 5.63
CA PHE A 20 75.40 47.68 6.01
C PHE A 20 74.28 46.72 5.71
N VAL A 21 73.40 46.50 6.68
CA VAL A 21 72.31 45.54 6.56
C VAL A 21 70.99 46.31 6.36
N LYS A 22 70.30 46.01 5.26
CA LYS A 22 69.02 46.62 4.91
C LYS A 22 67.90 45.56 4.90
N SER A 23 66.81 45.87 5.60
CA SER A 23 65.57 45.07 5.56
C SER A 23 64.72 45.54 4.37
N ALA A 24 64.33 44.58 3.48
CA ALA A 24 63.36 44.80 2.41
C ALA A 24 62.22 43.79 2.54
N GLN A 25 61.14 43.92 1.73
CA GLN A 25 59.96 43.06 1.77
C GLN A 25 60.29 41.58 1.51
N ASN A 26 61.35 41.26 0.77
CA ASN A 26 61.74 39.93 0.40
C ASN A 26 62.90 39.37 1.19
N GLY A 27 63.37 40.06 2.29
CA GLY A 27 64.45 39.56 3.12
C GLY A 27 65.38 40.63 3.66
N ILE A 28 66.47 40.20 4.30
CA ILE A 28 67.54 41.06 4.83
C ILE A 28 68.74 40.94 3.89
N TYR A 29 69.17 42.07 3.34
CA TYR A 29 70.28 42.17 2.38
C TYR A 29 71.48 42.84 3.06
N MET A 30 72.66 42.34 2.73
CA MET A 30 73.96 42.85 3.21
C MET A 30 74.62 43.60 2.06
N MET A 31 75.09 44.81 2.28
CA MET A 31 75.77 45.66 1.30
C MET A 31 77.17 46.05 1.86
N PRO A 32 78.24 45.92 1.12
CA PRO A 32 79.52 46.37 1.57
C PRO A 32 79.62 47.90 1.69
N VAL A 33 80.39 48.37 2.66
CA VAL A 33 80.59 49.82 2.93
C VAL A 33 82.06 50.15 2.85
N ILE A 34 82.47 51.03 1.93
CA ILE A 34 83.86 51.57 1.77
C ILE A 34 83.82 53.10 1.90
N ASN A 35 84.67 53.64 2.73
CA ASN A 35 84.74 55.07 3.01
C ASN A 35 83.40 55.71 3.41
N GLY A 36 82.55 54.94 4.17
CA GLY A 36 81.30 55.42 4.70
C GLY A 36 80.11 55.44 3.69
N LYS A 37 80.27 54.88 2.46
CA LYS A 37 79.23 54.74 1.47
C LYS A 37 79.03 53.29 1.13
N THR A 38 77.74 52.88 1.00
CA THR A 38 77.32 51.58 0.50
C THR A 38 77.69 51.46 -0.97
N ILE A 39 78.24 50.31 -1.38
CA ILE A 39 78.64 50.03 -2.73
C ILE A 39 77.70 49.01 -3.35
N GLU A 40 77.31 49.26 -4.63
CA GLU A 40 76.51 48.31 -5.37
C GLU A 40 77.39 47.22 -6.02
N GLU A 41 76.73 46.09 -6.41
CA GLU A 41 77.41 44.90 -6.89
C GLU A 41 78.36 45.19 -8.07
N GLU A 42 77.96 46.08 -8.96
CA GLU A 42 78.76 46.52 -10.13
C GLU A 42 80.04 47.32 -9.75
N GLU A 43 80.04 48.03 -8.65
CA GLU A 43 81.12 48.78 -8.15
C GLU A 43 82.10 47.88 -7.30
N PHE A 44 81.53 46.87 -6.63
CA PHE A 44 82.28 45.88 -5.88
C PHE A 44 83.15 45.01 -6.80
N ASP A 45 82.66 44.67 -7.99
CA ASP A 45 83.34 43.87 -9.00
C ASP A 45 84.56 44.61 -9.58
N LYS A 46 84.73 45.87 -9.40
CA LYS A 46 85.83 46.68 -9.90
C LYS A 46 86.95 46.89 -8.85
N LEU A 47 86.83 46.30 -7.66
CA LEU A 47 87.86 46.40 -6.58
C LEU A 47 89.00 45.38 -6.77
N ASP A 48 90.20 45.70 -6.19
CA ASP A 48 91.31 44.80 -6.18
C ASP A 48 90.99 43.46 -5.50
N GLU A 49 91.55 42.37 -6.07
CA GLU A 49 91.29 40.98 -5.58
C GLU A 49 91.63 40.80 -4.09
N SER A 50 92.64 41.50 -3.57
CA SER A 50 93.01 41.47 -2.16
C SER A 50 91.90 42.07 -1.24
N VAL A 51 91.21 43.12 -1.71
CA VAL A 51 90.12 43.77 -0.97
C VAL A 51 88.88 42.90 -1.03
N LYS A 52 88.59 42.30 -2.19
CA LYS A 52 87.47 41.41 -2.34
C LYS A 52 87.55 40.21 -1.38
N LYS A 53 88.71 39.59 -1.29
CA LYS A 53 88.94 38.47 -0.41
C LYS A 53 88.80 38.80 1.05
N GLU A 54 89.15 40.00 1.47
CA GLU A 54 88.98 40.50 2.83
C GLU A 54 87.48 40.68 3.16
N PHE A 55 86.68 41.15 2.22
CA PHE A 55 85.23 41.26 2.36
C PHE A 55 84.55 39.90 2.31
N GLU A 56 85.01 38.94 1.48
CA GLU A 56 84.50 37.58 1.46
C GLU A 56 84.74 36.84 2.79
N ASP A 57 85.89 36.92 3.39
CA ASP A 57 86.21 36.30 4.68
C ASP A 57 85.35 36.90 5.81
N LYS A 58 85.09 38.21 5.76
CA LYS A 58 84.19 38.90 6.76
C LYS A 58 82.69 38.69 6.51
N SER A 59 82.34 38.42 5.28
CA SER A 59 80.91 38.22 4.93
C SER A 59 80.29 37.01 5.63
N GLY A 60 80.98 35.93 5.79
CA GLY A 60 80.50 34.74 6.49
C GLY A 60 80.15 35.01 7.96
N ILE A 61 80.89 35.89 8.66
CA ILE A 61 80.56 36.26 10.04
C ILE A 61 79.31 37.09 10.13
N VAL A 62 79.12 38.07 9.22
CA VAL A 62 77.94 38.88 9.16
C VAL A 62 76.72 38.10 8.72
N GLN A 63 76.87 37.14 7.78
CA GLN A 63 75.75 36.24 7.38
C GLN A 63 75.27 35.41 8.57
N GLN A 64 76.18 34.89 9.41
CA GLN A 64 75.78 34.12 10.58
C GLN A 64 75.04 35.01 11.59
N GLN A 65 75.46 36.26 11.82
CA GLN A 65 74.74 37.23 12.68
C GLN A 65 73.36 37.62 12.11
N ILE A 66 73.26 37.70 10.77
CA ILE A 66 71.94 37.94 10.12
C ILE A 66 71.02 36.74 10.35
N ILE A 67 71.49 35.48 10.23
CA ILE A 67 70.72 34.28 10.48
C ILE A 67 70.22 34.22 11.94
N GLU A 68 71.13 34.54 12.88
CA GLU A 68 70.75 34.61 14.33
C GLU A 68 69.71 35.68 14.59
N ALA A 69 69.88 36.90 14.03
CA ALA A 69 68.90 37.99 14.17
C ALA A 69 67.54 37.66 13.50
N ILE A 70 67.52 37.01 12.34
CA ILE A 70 66.29 36.51 11.68
C ILE A 70 65.59 35.50 12.59
N SER A 71 66.33 34.59 13.22
CA SER A 71 65.76 33.59 14.12
C SER A 71 65.15 34.26 15.35
N GLU A 72 65.81 35.26 15.95
CA GLU A 72 65.27 36.04 17.08
C GLU A 72 64.03 36.87 16.68
N ILE A 73 64.06 37.50 15.50
CA ILE A 73 62.90 38.26 14.98
C ILE A 73 61.71 37.33 14.79
N LYS A 74 61.91 36.14 14.15
CA LYS A 74 60.83 35.14 14.00
C LYS A 74 60.33 34.65 15.35
N ALA A 75 61.17 34.48 16.34
CA ALA A 75 60.75 34.11 17.70
C ALA A 75 59.86 35.20 18.35
N ILE A 76 60.22 36.47 18.19
CA ILE A 76 59.45 37.62 18.71
C ILE A 76 58.11 37.73 17.96
N GLU A 77 58.12 37.58 16.64
CA GLU A 77 56.89 37.60 15.84
C GLU A 77 55.95 36.47 16.27
N LYS A 78 56.45 35.25 16.40
CA LYS A 78 55.70 34.11 16.89
C LYS A 78 55.12 34.31 18.32
N GLU A 79 55.90 34.95 19.22
CA GLU A 79 55.41 35.29 20.57
C GLU A 79 54.31 36.39 20.50
N ALA A 80 54.47 37.36 19.63
CA ALA A 80 53.48 38.40 19.42
C ALA A 80 52.18 37.84 18.82
N ASP A 81 52.28 37.00 17.79
CA ASP A 81 51.12 36.35 17.17
C ASP A 81 50.38 35.50 18.21
N LYS A 82 51.10 34.73 19.01
CA LYS A 82 50.49 33.94 20.09
C LYS A 82 49.75 34.81 21.12
N LYS A 83 50.32 35.96 21.50
CA LYS A 83 49.65 36.91 22.42
C LYS A 83 48.41 37.54 21.77
N ILE A 84 48.48 37.84 20.47
CA ILE A 84 47.31 38.36 19.75
C ILE A 84 46.19 37.31 19.70
N GLU A 85 46.53 36.03 19.36
CA GLU A 85 45.57 34.94 19.37
C GLU A 85 44.94 34.73 20.78
N GLU A 86 45.77 34.74 21.84
CA GLU A 86 45.29 34.63 23.21
C GLU A 86 44.32 35.81 23.57
N TRP A 87 44.65 37.00 23.14
CA TRP A 87 43.85 38.21 23.41
C TRP A 87 42.55 38.17 22.62
N GLN A 88 42.59 37.83 21.34
CA GLN A 88 41.38 37.64 20.53
C GLN A 88 40.47 36.56 21.11
N SER A 89 41.07 35.44 21.54
CA SER A 89 40.35 34.32 22.17
C SER A 89 39.69 34.78 23.48
N ASN A 90 40.34 35.58 24.31
CA ASN A 90 39.78 36.10 25.55
C ASN A 90 38.60 37.07 25.31
N ILE A 91 38.72 37.97 24.33
CA ILE A 91 37.62 38.88 23.97
C ILE A 91 36.43 38.10 23.43
N ALA A 92 36.67 37.17 22.50
CA ALA A 92 35.64 36.31 21.96
C ALA A 92 34.96 35.47 23.05
N LEU A 93 35.73 34.93 23.99
CA LEU A 93 35.22 34.19 25.14
C LEU A 93 34.27 35.04 26.00
N LEU A 94 34.63 36.27 26.31
CA LEU A 94 33.78 37.19 27.10
C LEU A 94 32.46 37.46 26.38
N THR A 95 32.52 37.79 25.08
CA THR A 95 31.33 38.09 24.27
C THR A 95 30.42 36.88 24.12
N ILE A 96 30.98 35.75 23.75
CA ILE A 96 30.21 34.51 23.48
C ILE A 96 29.59 33.96 24.77
N ASN A 97 30.30 34.03 25.91
CA ASN A 97 29.80 33.53 27.20
C ASN A 97 28.50 34.17 27.62
N VAL A 98 28.32 35.48 27.39
CA VAL A 98 27.10 36.18 27.76
C VAL A 98 25.90 35.58 27.01
N HIS A 99 26.03 35.42 25.72
CA HIS A 99 24.95 34.89 24.88
C HIS A 99 24.67 33.41 25.14
N ILE A 100 25.73 32.57 25.18
CA ILE A 100 25.60 31.13 25.42
C ILE A 100 25.03 30.84 26.81
N ASN A 101 25.46 31.55 27.84
CA ASN A 101 24.94 31.34 29.19
C ASN A 101 23.47 31.78 29.32
N ASN A 102 23.07 32.81 28.57
CA ASN A 102 21.67 33.24 28.53
C ASN A 102 20.78 32.13 27.90
N VAL A 103 21.22 31.52 26.80
CA VAL A 103 20.51 30.39 26.21
C VAL A 103 20.53 29.16 27.12
N LYS A 104 21.69 28.80 27.70
CA LYS A 104 21.81 27.67 28.63
C LYS A 104 20.89 27.82 29.85
N SER A 105 20.67 29.04 30.34
CA SER A 105 19.78 29.28 31.46
C SER A 105 18.34 28.84 31.20
N LYS A 106 17.90 28.92 29.91
CA LYS A 106 16.57 28.51 29.49
C LYS A 106 16.45 26.95 29.36
N PHE A 107 17.56 26.28 29.11
CA PHE A 107 17.60 24.83 28.86
C PHE A 107 18.39 24.03 29.91
N LYS A 108 18.47 24.48 31.13
CA LYS A 108 19.26 23.89 32.23
C LYS A 108 19.04 22.40 32.45
N ARG A 109 17.81 21.91 32.20
CA ARG A 109 17.45 20.49 32.37
C ARG A 109 17.86 19.59 31.21
N ASN A 110 18.21 20.14 30.04
CA ASN A 110 18.56 19.37 28.86
C ASN A 110 20.09 19.28 28.69
N LYS A 111 20.64 18.11 29.08
CA LYS A 111 22.09 17.85 29.00
C LYS A 111 22.61 17.88 27.55
N LYS A 112 21.81 17.42 26.54
CA LYS A 112 22.24 17.42 25.14
C LYS A 112 22.38 18.83 24.58
N ILE A 113 21.40 19.70 24.83
CA ILE A 113 21.47 21.11 24.42
C ILE A 113 22.64 21.83 25.11
N THR A 114 22.86 21.58 26.42
CA THR A 114 23.98 22.16 27.15
C THR A 114 25.33 21.71 26.58
N LYS A 115 25.48 20.42 26.19
CA LYS A 115 26.67 19.91 25.54
C LYS A 115 26.88 20.59 24.19
N PHE A 116 25.85 20.63 23.34
CA PHE A 116 25.90 21.27 22.02
C PHE A 116 26.37 22.73 22.12
N LEU A 117 25.80 23.51 23.04
CA LEU A 117 26.20 24.91 23.26
C LEU A 117 27.66 25.04 23.73
N ASN A 118 28.18 24.06 24.49
CA ASN A 118 29.60 24.03 24.85
C ASN A 118 30.48 23.70 23.64
N ASP A 119 30.06 22.77 22.82
CA ASP A 119 30.79 22.36 21.62
C ASP A 119 30.85 23.53 20.62
N VAL A 120 29.71 24.22 20.38
CA VAL A 120 29.64 25.47 19.58
C VAL A 120 30.64 26.53 20.12
N LYS A 121 30.62 26.77 21.43
CA LYS A 121 31.56 27.70 22.05
C LYS A 121 33.01 27.33 21.77
N THR A 122 33.36 26.06 21.94
CA THR A 122 34.72 25.57 21.75
C THR A 122 35.17 25.67 20.29
N ASP A 123 34.25 25.39 19.37
CA ASP A 123 34.52 25.45 17.94
C ASP A 123 34.69 26.90 17.44
N ILE A 124 33.84 27.83 17.87
CA ILE A 124 34.00 29.26 17.55
C ILE A 124 35.36 29.78 18.05
N LEU A 125 35.76 29.40 19.28
CA LEU A 125 37.06 29.82 19.84
C LEU A 125 38.25 29.24 19.06
N LYS A 126 38.14 28.06 18.49
CA LYS A 126 39.17 27.47 17.63
C LYS A 126 39.27 28.12 16.25
N ASN A 127 38.14 28.63 15.75
CA ASN A 127 38.01 29.15 14.38
C ASN A 127 37.77 30.68 14.38
N ILE A 128 38.30 31.41 15.33
CA ILE A 128 38.06 32.86 15.50
C ILE A 128 38.43 33.62 14.22
N SER A 129 39.51 33.24 13.55
CA SER A 129 39.95 33.86 12.30
C SER A 129 38.89 33.90 11.23
N ALA A 130 38.03 32.88 11.16
CA ALA A 130 36.92 32.82 10.19
C ALA A 130 35.84 33.88 10.47
N PHE A 131 35.76 34.42 11.70
CA PHE A 131 34.79 35.44 12.11
C PHE A 131 35.36 36.86 12.16
N THR A 132 36.69 37.00 12.20
CA THR A 132 37.39 38.29 12.31
C THR A 132 37.94 38.81 11.01
N THR A 133 38.04 37.97 9.96
CA THR A 133 38.45 38.43 8.62
C THR A 133 37.32 39.28 8.03
N GLU A 134 37.48 40.61 8.06
CA GLU A 134 36.69 41.49 7.20
C GLU A 134 36.87 41.03 5.75
N ASN A 135 35.77 40.99 4.99
CA ASN A 135 35.80 40.77 3.55
C ASN A 135 36.62 41.87 2.87
N THR A 136 37.94 41.82 2.96
CA THR A 136 38.81 42.63 2.16
C THR A 136 38.62 42.18 0.72
N ASN A 137 37.96 43.02 -0.08
CA ASN A 137 37.86 42.97 -1.53
C ASN A 137 39.26 42.85 -2.14
N ASN A 138 39.86 41.69 -2.18
CA ASN A 138 40.98 41.44 -3.08
C ASN A 138 40.38 41.08 -4.46
N GLN A 139 40.14 42.15 -5.21
CA GLN A 139 40.05 42.07 -6.67
C GLN A 139 41.39 41.55 -7.18
N THR A 140 41.50 40.28 -7.48
CA THR A 140 42.41 39.81 -8.52
C THR A 140 41.99 38.41 -8.98
N GLN A 141 41.77 38.36 -10.27
CA GLN A 141 41.78 37.21 -11.16
C GLN A 141 40.48 36.47 -11.47
N ASN A 142 40.21 36.37 -12.76
CA ASN A 142 39.15 35.73 -13.50
C ASN A 142 38.99 34.24 -13.18
N GLY A 143 38.21 33.91 -12.18
CA GLY A 143 37.70 32.56 -11.91
C GLY A 143 36.29 32.62 -11.31
N PRO A 144 35.46 31.59 -11.41
CA PRO A 144 34.15 31.58 -10.77
C PRO A 144 34.32 31.80 -9.28
N ARG A 145 33.72 32.89 -8.75
CA ARG A 145 33.75 33.24 -7.33
C ARG A 145 33.09 32.15 -6.51
N VAL A 146 33.87 31.37 -5.80
CA VAL A 146 33.40 30.55 -4.70
C VAL A 146 33.23 31.49 -3.50
N GLU A 147 32.02 31.97 -3.24
CA GLU A 147 31.74 32.66 -1.97
C GLU A 147 32.00 31.67 -0.83
N PRO A 148 32.90 31.98 0.11
CA PRO A 148 33.09 31.12 1.28
C PRO A 148 31.76 31.11 2.04
N LEU A 149 31.26 29.92 2.34
CA LEU A 149 30.08 29.74 3.19
C LEU A 149 30.29 30.51 4.48
N ALA A 150 29.29 31.32 4.84
CA ALA A 150 29.34 32.11 6.05
C ALA A 150 29.57 31.18 7.28
N PRO A 151 30.59 31.43 8.10
CA PRO A 151 30.99 30.50 9.19
C PRO A 151 29.87 30.14 10.15
N TRP A 152 28.88 31.03 10.31
CA TRP A 152 27.73 30.80 11.21
C TRP A 152 26.74 29.75 10.71
N LEU A 153 26.78 29.35 9.43
CA LEU A 153 25.87 28.31 8.87
C LEU A 153 26.06 26.97 9.57
N ASN A 154 27.29 26.65 10.01
CA ASN A 154 27.60 25.41 10.73
C ASN A 154 26.88 25.33 12.09
N TYR A 155 26.50 26.46 12.69
CA TYR A 155 25.83 26.52 14.00
C TYR A 155 24.32 26.71 13.90
N ARG A 156 23.78 26.81 12.66
CA ARG A 156 22.34 26.93 12.44
C ARG A 156 21.64 25.65 12.90
N VAL A 157 20.59 25.82 13.69
CA VAL A 157 19.78 24.69 14.13
C VAL A 157 18.78 24.34 13.01
N ASN A 158 18.78 23.09 12.58
CA ASN A 158 17.73 22.55 11.73
C ASN A 158 16.59 22.05 12.63
N LEU A 159 15.44 22.73 12.60
CA LEU A 159 14.25 22.26 13.27
C LEU A 159 13.67 21.08 12.48
N PHE A 160 13.98 19.88 12.92
CA PHE A 160 13.67 18.67 12.19
C PHE A 160 12.18 18.29 12.28
N ILE A 161 11.59 18.37 13.48
CA ILE A 161 10.15 18.15 13.73
C ILE A 161 9.64 19.28 14.63
N ASP A 162 8.50 19.86 14.25
CA ASP A 162 7.78 20.84 15.09
C ASP A 162 6.45 20.24 15.56
N ASN A 163 6.39 19.89 16.82
CA ASN A 163 5.20 19.36 17.50
C ASN A 163 4.52 20.42 18.40
N SER A 164 4.85 21.70 18.24
CA SER A 164 4.33 22.77 19.10
C SER A 164 2.80 22.92 19.05
N ASN A 165 2.18 22.53 17.95
CA ASN A 165 0.73 22.64 17.72
C ASN A 165 -0.03 21.33 18.01
N LEU A 166 0.64 20.28 18.48
CA LEU A 166 0.00 19.00 18.78
C LEU A 166 -0.60 19.02 20.19
N GLU A 167 -1.90 18.76 20.28
CA GLU A 167 -2.61 18.60 21.56
C GLU A 167 -2.50 17.18 22.13
N GLY A 168 -2.05 16.20 21.33
CA GLY A 168 -1.91 14.80 21.71
C GLY A 168 -0.81 14.08 20.95
N ALA A 169 -0.81 12.76 20.99
CA ALA A 169 0.10 11.94 20.23
C ALA A 169 -0.16 12.10 18.71
N PRO A 170 0.86 12.18 17.86
CA PRO A 170 0.68 12.28 16.43
C PRO A 170 0.01 11.02 15.86
N VAL A 171 -0.97 11.21 14.98
CA VAL A 171 -1.64 10.13 14.26
C VAL A 171 -1.54 10.44 12.77
N ILE A 172 -0.80 9.62 12.05
CA ILE A 172 -0.50 9.84 10.63
C ILE A 172 -1.01 8.66 9.81
N MET A 173 -1.70 8.98 8.71
CA MET A 173 -2.07 8.02 7.68
C MET A 173 -1.20 8.28 6.45
N ASP A 174 -0.45 7.26 6.02
CA ASP A 174 0.39 7.37 4.83
C ASP A 174 -0.43 7.10 3.58
N SER A 175 -0.31 8.00 2.60
CA SER A 175 -0.89 7.89 1.27
C SER A 175 0.17 7.75 0.15
N ASN A 176 1.47 7.77 0.51
CA ASN A 176 2.57 7.68 -0.44
C ASN A 176 3.76 6.96 0.18
N THR A 177 3.70 5.64 0.16
CA THR A 177 4.70 4.76 0.76
C THR A 177 5.95 4.67 -0.10
N SER A 178 6.85 5.65 0.03
CA SER A 178 8.18 5.63 -0.57
C SER A 178 9.26 5.73 0.50
N TYR A 179 10.45 5.16 0.23
CA TYR A 179 11.53 5.16 1.23
C TYR A 179 11.90 6.56 1.72
N PRO A 180 12.13 7.57 0.83
CA PRO A 180 12.44 8.93 1.28
C PRO A 180 11.30 9.59 2.08
N ASN A 181 10.05 9.26 1.75
CA ASN A 181 8.89 9.80 2.46
C ASN A 181 8.75 9.20 3.87
N LEU A 182 9.06 7.92 4.04
CA LEU A 182 8.96 7.25 5.34
C LEU A 182 10.17 7.53 6.23
N PHE A 183 11.38 7.35 5.71
CA PHE A 183 12.63 7.37 6.49
C PHE A 183 13.34 8.71 6.43
N GLY A 184 12.82 9.68 5.68
CA GLY A 184 13.48 10.94 5.43
C GLY A 184 14.54 10.85 4.34
N LYS A 185 15.11 11.99 4.02
CA LYS A 185 16.11 12.13 2.97
C LYS A 185 17.14 13.19 3.30
N LEU A 186 18.30 13.06 2.69
CA LEU A 186 19.32 14.09 2.63
C LEU A 186 19.24 14.72 1.23
N GLU A 187 18.97 16.02 1.15
CA GLU A 187 18.95 16.77 -0.11
C GLU A 187 20.35 17.25 -0.46
N TYR A 188 20.60 17.43 -1.74
CA TYR A 188 21.88 17.89 -2.26
C TYR A 188 21.68 19.09 -3.18
N GLU A 189 22.58 20.06 -3.07
CA GLU A 189 22.68 21.16 -4.03
C GLU A 189 23.78 20.86 -5.04
N ASN A 190 23.51 21.16 -6.29
CA ASN A 190 24.54 21.09 -7.34
C ASN A 190 25.33 22.39 -7.34
N TYR A 191 26.58 22.31 -6.94
CA TYR A 191 27.49 23.43 -6.91
C TYR A 191 28.62 23.20 -7.92
N TYR A 192 28.52 23.84 -9.09
CA TYR A 192 29.48 23.68 -10.21
C TYR A 192 29.81 22.22 -10.59
N GLY A 193 28.81 21.35 -10.59
CA GLY A 193 28.98 19.95 -10.95
C GLY A 193 29.35 19.02 -9.78
N ALA A 194 29.62 19.57 -8.58
CA ALA A 194 29.80 18.80 -7.36
C ALA A 194 28.53 18.82 -6.50
N LEU A 195 28.12 17.67 -6.01
CA LEU A 195 26.98 17.57 -5.08
C LEU A 195 27.46 17.96 -3.67
N LYS A 196 26.83 18.98 -3.11
CA LYS A 196 27.08 19.47 -1.77
C LYS A 196 25.85 19.30 -0.90
N THR A 197 26.08 18.92 0.35
CA THR A 197 25.01 18.81 1.36
C THR A 197 25.51 19.31 2.70
N ASP A 198 24.57 19.70 3.56
CA ASP A 198 24.82 20.03 4.95
C ASP A 198 23.68 19.55 5.86
N HIS A 199 23.85 19.74 7.17
CA HIS A 199 22.87 19.29 8.16
C HIS A 199 21.49 19.97 8.03
N THR A 200 21.39 21.13 7.39
CA THR A 200 20.11 21.84 7.18
C THR A 200 19.30 21.23 6.03
N MET A 201 19.95 20.39 5.20
CA MET A 201 19.33 19.70 4.08
C MET A 201 18.74 18.34 4.47
N LEU A 202 18.84 17.97 5.74
CA LEU A 202 18.13 16.81 6.28
C LEU A 202 16.64 17.11 6.36
N LYS A 203 15.82 16.23 5.74
CA LYS A 203 14.36 16.29 5.79
C LYS A 203 13.80 15.08 6.53
N PRO A 204 12.85 15.29 7.45
CA PRO A 204 12.21 14.20 8.16
C PRO A 204 11.33 13.38 7.23
N GLY A 205 11.16 12.10 7.55
CA GLY A 205 10.12 11.26 6.98
C GLY A 205 8.94 11.11 7.94
N LEU A 206 7.88 10.45 7.46
CA LEU A 206 6.64 10.26 8.21
C LEU A 206 6.86 9.47 9.53
N LEU A 207 7.83 8.55 9.56
CA LEU A 207 8.17 7.82 10.79
C LEU A 207 8.74 8.75 11.87
N HIS A 208 9.45 9.80 11.48
CA HIS A 208 9.94 10.81 12.42
C HIS A 208 8.80 11.69 12.94
N THR A 209 7.89 12.09 12.04
CA THR A 209 6.72 12.91 12.40
C THR A 209 5.74 12.13 13.27
N ALA A 210 5.58 10.83 13.03
CA ALA A 210 4.69 9.95 13.80
C ALA A 210 5.32 9.47 15.12
N ASN A 211 6.61 9.72 15.36
CA ASN A 211 7.32 9.21 16.53
C ASN A 211 6.69 9.72 17.84
N GLY A 212 6.47 8.83 18.78
CA GLY A 212 5.67 9.08 19.99
C GLY A 212 4.17 8.88 19.80
N GLY A 213 3.72 8.40 18.63
CA GLY A 213 2.30 8.23 18.30
C GLY A 213 2.01 7.03 17.40
N TYR A 214 1.22 7.26 16.37
CA TYR A 214 0.65 6.22 15.50
C TYR A 214 0.89 6.55 14.04
N ILE A 215 1.20 5.50 13.26
CA ILE A 215 1.20 5.58 11.80
C ILE A 215 0.38 4.43 11.22
N MET A 216 -0.41 4.73 10.19
CA MET A 216 -1.26 3.77 9.50
C MET A 216 -0.81 3.62 8.04
N PHE A 217 -0.72 2.37 7.57
CA PHE A 217 -0.37 2.00 6.20
C PHE A 217 -1.46 1.16 5.57
N GLN A 218 -1.69 1.36 4.28
CA GLN A 218 -2.36 0.34 3.48
C GLN A 218 -1.37 -0.81 3.23
N ALA A 219 -1.81 -2.04 3.43
CA ALA A 219 -0.96 -3.22 3.30
C ALA A 219 -0.41 -3.37 1.88
N ASP A 220 -1.25 -3.12 0.88
CA ASP A 220 -0.86 -3.20 -0.53
C ASP A 220 0.28 -2.22 -0.84
N ASP A 221 0.18 -0.98 -0.39
CA ASP A 221 1.16 0.07 -0.68
C ASP A 221 2.53 -0.24 -0.07
N ILE A 222 2.55 -0.69 1.21
CA ILE A 222 3.83 -0.95 1.88
C ILE A 222 4.48 -2.25 1.41
N ILE A 223 3.70 -3.28 1.04
CA ILE A 223 4.23 -4.57 0.58
C ILE A 223 4.78 -4.48 -0.84
N GLN A 224 4.12 -3.74 -1.74
CA GLN A 224 4.61 -3.50 -3.09
C GLN A 224 6.01 -2.85 -3.08
N ASN A 225 6.31 -2.04 -2.06
CA ASN A 225 7.63 -1.48 -1.86
C ASN A 225 8.42 -2.30 -0.83
N SER A 226 9.05 -3.38 -1.29
CA SER A 226 9.78 -4.32 -0.44
C SER A 226 10.88 -3.64 0.40
N LEU A 227 11.55 -2.62 -0.13
CA LEU A 227 12.56 -1.84 0.60
C LEU A 227 11.95 -1.12 1.81
N CYS A 228 10.76 -0.52 1.64
CA CYS A 228 10.07 0.17 2.72
C CYS A 228 9.65 -0.80 3.81
N TYR A 229 9.07 -1.95 3.44
CA TYR A 229 8.62 -2.96 4.38
C TYR A 229 9.77 -3.56 5.20
N GLU A 230 10.86 -3.97 4.53
CA GLU A 230 12.04 -4.52 5.20
C GLU A 230 12.72 -3.50 6.13
N SER A 231 12.84 -2.25 5.67
CA SER A 231 13.42 -1.17 6.48
C SER A 231 12.55 -0.82 7.69
N LEU A 232 11.22 -0.84 7.53
CA LEU A 232 10.28 -0.65 8.64
C LEU A 232 10.45 -1.76 9.69
N LYS A 233 10.50 -3.01 9.28
CA LYS A 233 10.75 -4.14 10.19
C LYS A 233 12.08 -3.99 10.95
N LYS A 234 13.14 -3.58 10.23
CA LYS A 234 14.45 -3.32 10.84
C LYS A 234 14.37 -2.20 11.88
N ALA A 235 13.73 -1.07 11.55
CA ALA A 235 13.58 0.06 12.46
C ALA A 235 12.77 -0.31 13.71
N LEU A 236 11.68 -1.09 13.54
CA LEU A 236 10.86 -1.56 14.66
C LEU A 236 11.60 -2.55 15.57
N LYS A 237 12.49 -3.39 15.02
CA LYS A 237 13.32 -4.32 15.81
C LYS A 237 14.39 -3.61 16.61
N VAL A 238 15.11 -2.68 15.97
CA VAL A 238 16.23 -1.94 16.59
C VAL A 238 15.71 -0.81 17.48
N LYS A 239 14.48 -0.35 17.23
CA LYS A 239 13.85 0.83 17.87
C LYS A 239 14.62 2.12 17.64
N GLU A 240 15.19 2.25 16.46
CA GLU A 240 15.93 3.43 16.04
C GLU A 240 15.62 3.75 14.56
N LEU A 241 15.60 5.04 14.24
CA LEU A 241 15.48 5.54 12.87
C LEU A 241 16.82 6.09 12.41
N ASN A 242 17.30 5.57 11.29
CA ASN A 242 18.46 6.08 10.58
C ASN A 242 18.01 6.74 9.27
N ILE A 243 18.58 7.89 8.94
CA ILE A 243 18.39 8.51 7.64
C ILE A 243 19.53 8.05 6.75
N GLU A 244 19.23 7.17 5.81
CA GLU A 244 20.15 6.64 4.82
C GLU A 244 19.64 6.99 3.42
N ASN A 245 20.53 7.32 2.50
CA ASN A 245 20.11 7.55 1.12
C ASN A 245 19.86 6.21 0.43
N ALA A 246 18.66 6.00 -0.06
CA ALA A 246 18.30 4.80 -0.82
C ALA A 246 19.18 4.61 -2.08
N SER A 247 19.68 5.70 -2.65
CA SER A 247 20.61 5.67 -3.79
C SER A 247 22.00 5.13 -3.43
N GLU A 248 22.44 5.22 -2.19
CA GLU A 248 23.75 4.68 -1.77
C GLU A 248 23.75 3.15 -1.73
N GLN A 249 22.60 2.52 -1.52
CA GLN A 249 22.47 1.06 -1.52
C GLN A 249 22.57 0.44 -2.93
N HIS A 250 22.39 1.23 -3.98
CA HIS A 250 22.39 0.76 -5.37
C HIS A 250 23.45 1.40 -6.26
N SER A 251 24.22 2.39 -5.76
CA SER A 251 25.26 3.06 -6.55
C SER A 251 26.65 2.63 -6.12
N SER A 252 27.50 2.31 -7.10
CA SER A 252 28.92 2.03 -6.91
C SER A 252 29.77 3.32 -6.71
N MET A 253 29.18 4.50 -6.68
CA MET A 253 29.85 5.76 -6.39
C MET A 253 29.91 5.99 -4.88
N VAL A 254 31.12 6.08 -4.35
CA VAL A 254 31.36 6.50 -2.97
C VAL A 254 31.06 7.99 -2.85
N MET A 255 29.86 8.36 -2.41
CA MET A 255 29.55 9.73 -2.00
C MET A 255 29.90 9.92 -0.52
N ILE A 256 30.57 11.00 -0.20
CA ILE A 256 30.74 11.41 1.20
C ILE A 256 29.40 11.98 1.66
N SER A 257 28.61 11.18 2.38
CA SER A 257 27.31 11.60 2.91
C SER A 257 27.40 11.88 4.41
N LEU A 258 26.51 12.75 4.90
CA LEU A 258 26.32 12.99 6.31
C LEU A 258 25.61 11.79 6.94
N LYS A 259 26.13 11.30 8.07
CA LYS A 259 25.46 10.27 8.88
C LYS A 259 24.97 10.91 10.18
N PRO A 260 23.69 11.29 10.25
CA PRO A 260 23.10 11.82 11.49
C PRO A 260 23.06 10.74 12.57
N GLU A 261 23.03 11.15 13.83
CA GLU A 261 22.82 10.22 14.95
C GLU A 261 21.45 9.54 14.81
N PRO A 262 21.33 8.23 15.13
CA PRO A 262 20.06 7.53 15.15
C PRO A 262 19.06 8.18 16.10
N ILE A 263 17.80 8.24 15.70
CA ILE A 263 16.71 8.77 16.52
C ILE A 263 15.98 7.58 17.16
N PRO A 264 15.84 7.54 18.51
CA PRO A 264 15.05 6.49 19.17
C PRO A 264 13.60 6.48 18.65
N LEU A 265 13.09 5.27 18.37
CA LEU A 265 11.75 5.06 17.82
C LEU A 265 10.81 4.50 18.90
N ASP A 266 9.75 5.24 19.20
CA ASP A 266 8.61 4.80 19.99
C ASP A 266 7.32 5.05 19.20
N LEU A 267 6.91 4.08 18.41
CA LEU A 267 5.86 4.20 17.41
C LEU A 267 4.93 3.00 17.43
N LYS A 268 3.64 3.23 17.28
CA LYS A 268 2.64 2.21 17.00
C LYS A 268 2.32 2.20 15.52
N VAL A 269 2.51 1.04 14.89
CA VAL A 269 2.24 0.84 13.45
C VAL A 269 0.96 0.05 13.31
N ILE A 270 0.06 0.54 12.47
CA ILE A 270 -1.20 -0.09 12.10
C ILE A 270 -1.16 -0.37 10.60
N ILE A 271 -1.32 -1.64 10.24
CA ILE A 271 -1.42 -2.06 8.83
C ILE A 271 -2.87 -2.44 8.56
N ILE A 272 -3.46 -1.82 7.54
CA ILE A 272 -4.84 -2.04 7.11
C ILE A 272 -4.80 -2.83 5.80
N GLY A 273 -5.51 -3.94 5.75
CA GLY A 273 -5.53 -4.79 4.56
C GLY A 273 -6.61 -5.87 4.64
N ASN A 274 -6.70 -6.70 3.61
CA ASN A 274 -7.64 -7.81 3.56
C ASN A 274 -7.08 -9.09 4.22
N SER A 275 -7.96 -10.04 4.48
CA SER A 275 -7.59 -11.31 5.12
C SER A 275 -6.57 -12.12 4.33
N ASN A 276 -6.60 -12.08 3.00
CA ASN A 276 -5.65 -12.82 2.16
C ASN A 276 -4.23 -12.31 2.34
N ILE A 277 -4.05 -10.98 2.36
CA ILE A 277 -2.75 -10.35 2.61
C ILE A 277 -2.25 -10.72 4.01
N TYR A 278 -3.13 -10.65 5.03
CA TYR A 278 -2.75 -11.03 6.37
C TYR A 278 -2.26 -12.47 6.45
N HIS A 279 -2.99 -13.42 5.88
CA HIS A 279 -2.59 -14.83 5.90
C HIS A 279 -1.33 -15.10 5.07
N THR A 280 -1.15 -14.40 3.96
CA THR A 280 0.07 -14.49 3.16
C THR A 280 1.29 -13.99 3.94
N LEU A 281 1.19 -12.82 4.59
CA LEU A 281 2.28 -12.29 5.43
C LEU A 281 2.59 -13.22 6.60
N LEU A 282 1.56 -13.78 7.24
CA LEU A 282 1.73 -14.71 8.35
C LEU A 282 2.46 -15.99 7.93
N ALA A 283 2.24 -16.47 6.69
CA ALA A 283 2.84 -17.68 6.15
C ALA A 283 4.28 -17.46 5.64
N VAL A 284 4.54 -16.32 5.02
CA VAL A 284 5.81 -16.03 4.32
C VAL A 284 6.81 -15.29 5.21
N ASP A 285 6.34 -14.38 6.08
CA ASP A 285 7.22 -13.51 6.89
C ASP A 285 7.28 -13.96 8.36
N ASN A 286 8.38 -14.58 8.74
CA ASN A 286 8.63 -15.06 10.11
C ASN A 286 8.65 -13.94 11.18
N ASP A 287 8.90 -12.70 10.79
CA ASP A 287 8.97 -11.56 11.70
C ASP A 287 7.64 -10.84 11.86
N PHE A 288 6.71 -11.02 10.90
CA PHE A 288 5.40 -10.38 10.91
C PHE A 288 4.67 -10.61 12.23
N ARG A 289 4.53 -11.87 12.65
CA ARG A 289 3.85 -12.24 13.91
C ARG A 289 4.53 -11.69 15.17
N LYS A 290 5.84 -11.47 15.12
CA LYS A 290 6.60 -10.93 16.27
C LYS A 290 6.40 -9.43 16.44
N LEU A 291 6.26 -8.72 15.33
CA LEU A 291 6.13 -7.25 15.27
C LEU A 291 4.67 -6.81 15.36
N PHE A 292 3.77 -7.50 14.64
CA PHE A 292 2.33 -7.19 14.57
C PHE A 292 1.53 -8.24 15.34
N LYS A 293 1.41 -8.03 16.66
CA LYS A 293 0.84 -9.02 17.58
C LYS A 293 -0.68 -8.96 17.71
N ILE A 294 -1.27 -7.84 17.37
CA ILE A 294 -2.70 -7.58 17.53
C ILE A 294 -3.35 -7.63 16.16
N LYS A 295 -4.26 -8.58 15.99
CA LYS A 295 -5.16 -8.66 14.82
C LYS A 295 -6.52 -8.10 15.23
N VAL A 296 -7.06 -7.22 14.40
CA VAL A 296 -8.43 -6.70 14.52
C VAL A 296 -9.13 -7.05 13.23
N GLU A 297 -10.24 -7.76 13.30
CA GLU A 297 -11.07 -8.09 12.15
C GLU A 297 -12.39 -7.32 12.22
N PHE A 298 -12.85 -6.86 11.07
CA PHE A 298 -14.16 -6.28 10.89
C PHE A 298 -15.02 -7.29 10.15
N GLU A 299 -16.26 -7.50 10.65
CA GLU A 299 -17.24 -8.34 9.99
C GLU A 299 -17.79 -7.63 8.76
N ASP A 300 -18.05 -8.38 7.69
CA ASP A 300 -18.63 -7.87 6.43
C ASP A 300 -20.14 -7.62 6.55
N ASP A 301 -20.77 -8.14 7.61
CA ASP A 301 -22.20 -8.02 7.87
C ASP A 301 -22.51 -7.83 9.38
N ALA A 302 -23.72 -7.40 9.67
CA ALA A 302 -24.26 -7.25 11.02
C ALA A 302 -25.71 -7.73 11.07
N PRO A 303 -26.24 -8.17 12.24
CA PRO A 303 -27.64 -8.55 12.38
C PRO A 303 -28.60 -7.43 11.94
N ARG A 304 -29.64 -7.76 11.18
CA ARG A 304 -30.71 -6.84 10.75
C ARG A 304 -31.69 -6.61 11.89
N ASN A 305 -31.31 -5.78 12.84
CA ASN A 305 -32.13 -5.38 13.97
C ASN A 305 -32.35 -3.86 13.98
N SER A 306 -33.29 -3.38 14.79
CA SER A 306 -33.62 -1.96 14.86
C SER A 306 -32.41 -1.08 15.21
N GLU A 307 -31.52 -1.55 16.07
CA GLU A 307 -30.34 -0.80 16.46
C GLU A 307 -29.38 -0.58 15.27
N ASN A 308 -29.05 -1.65 14.54
CA ASN A 308 -28.14 -1.59 13.41
C ASN A 308 -28.76 -0.86 12.21
N MET A 309 -30.06 -1.00 11.98
CA MET A 309 -30.75 -0.19 10.95
C MET A 309 -30.68 1.31 11.27
N VAL A 310 -30.83 1.71 12.54
CA VAL A 310 -30.66 3.12 12.95
C VAL A 310 -29.21 3.58 12.79
N LYS A 311 -28.21 2.71 13.09
CA LYS A 311 -26.80 3.03 12.84
C LYS A 311 -26.51 3.23 11.36
N LEU A 312 -27.07 2.38 10.49
CA LEU A 312 -26.97 2.53 9.04
C LEU A 312 -27.61 3.84 8.54
N ALA A 313 -28.79 4.19 9.05
CA ALA A 313 -29.43 5.46 8.74
C ALA A 313 -28.59 6.67 9.18
N ARG A 314 -27.96 6.60 10.35
CA ARG A 314 -27.03 7.65 10.82
C ARG A 314 -25.77 7.74 9.95
N PHE A 315 -25.24 6.59 9.52
CA PHE A 315 -24.14 6.56 8.56
C PHE A 315 -24.52 7.28 7.26
N ALA A 316 -25.67 6.92 6.67
CA ALA A 316 -26.16 7.54 5.43
C ALA A 316 -26.37 9.06 5.59
N HIS A 317 -26.93 9.50 6.73
CA HIS A 317 -27.08 10.92 7.05
C HIS A 317 -25.73 11.64 7.11
N GLY A 318 -24.78 11.11 7.89
CA GLY A 318 -23.45 11.72 8.03
C GLY A 318 -22.65 11.73 6.73
N PHE A 319 -22.78 10.68 5.90
CA PHE A 319 -22.18 10.65 4.57
C PHE A 319 -22.76 11.74 3.66
N CYS A 320 -24.08 11.84 3.58
CA CYS A 320 -24.75 12.87 2.78
C CYS A 320 -24.41 14.29 3.25
N GLU A 321 -24.30 14.52 4.56
CA GLU A 321 -23.91 15.82 5.12
C GLU A 321 -22.46 16.17 4.74
N LYS A 322 -21.53 15.23 4.91
CA LYS A 322 -20.11 15.41 4.59
C LYS A 322 -19.88 15.71 3.11
N GLU A 323 -20.58 14.99 2.22
CA GLU A 323 -20.42 15.12 0.76
C GLU A 323 -21.35 16.18 0.15
N GLY A 324 -22.14 16.91 0.94
CA GLY A 324 -23.07 17.93 0.46
C GLY A 324 -24.18 17.36 -0.44
N LEU A 325 -24.64 16.14 -0.15
CA LEU A 325 -25.69 15.44 -0.89
C LEU A 325 -27.08 15.70 -0.27
N PRO A 326 -28.16 15.55 -1.06
CA PRO A 326 -29.52 15.53 -0.51
C PRO A 326 -29.67 14.45 0.55
N GLN A 327 -30.42 14.70 1.59
CA GLN A 327 -30.70 13.72 2.64
C GLN A 327 -31.76 12.69 2.18
N LEU A 328 -31.73 11.51 2.80
CA LEU A 328 -32.74 10.47 2.54
C LEU A 328 -34.02 10.79 3.30
N ASP A 329 -35.12 10.45 2.68
CA ASP A 329 -36.39 10.33 3.40
C ASP A 329 -36.54 8.91 4.00
N ARG A 330 -37.67 8.66 4.65
CA ARG A 330 -37.95 7.36 5.27
C ARG A 330 -37.93 6.21 4.26
N THR A 331 -38.42 6.44 3.04
CA THR A 331 -38.50 5.42 1.98
C THR A 331 -37.12 5.11 1.42
N GLY A 332 -36.30 6.16 1.21
CA GLY A 332 -34.92 6.00 0.79
C GLY A 332 -34.05 5.24 1.81
N VAL A 333 -34.23 5.52 3.12
CA VAL A 333 -33.56 4.75 4.17
C VAL A 333 -34.00 3.28 4.14
N ALA A 334 -35.29 2.98 3.95
CA ALA A 334 -35.76 1.60 3.86
C ALA A 334 -35.12 0.87 2.68
N SER A 335 -35.14 1.46 1.49
CA SER A 335 -34.50 0.88 0.29
C SER A 335 -32.98 0.72 0.44
N LEU A 336 -32.31 1.61 1.18
CA LEU A 336 -30.88 1.43 1.48
C LEU A 336 -30.63 0.24 2.43
N VAL A 337 -31.49 0.05 3.44
CA VAL A 337 -31.44 -1.12 4.33
C VAL A 337 -31.69 -2.41 3.54
N ASP A 338 -32.65 -2.40 2.62
CA ASP A 338 -32.96 -3.55 1.76
C ASP A 338 -31.74 -3.85 0.84
N TYR A 339 -31.14 -2.84 0.23
CA TYR A 339 -29.90 -3.02 -0.54
C TYR A 339 -28.75 -3.58 0.32
N ALA A 340 -28.57 -3.08 1.54
CA ALA A 340 -27.59 -3.64 2.47
C ALA A 340 -27.88 -5.12 2.83
N THR A 341 -29.16 -5.52 2.83
CA THR A 341 -29.58 -6.91 3.04
C THR A 341 -29.28 -7.78 1.80
N VAL A 342 -29.45 -7.25 0.59
CA VAL A 342 -29.03 -7.91 -0.66
C VAL A 342 -27.53 -8.17 -0.64
N LEU A 343 -26.72 -7.16 -0.31
CA LEU A 343 -25.27 -7.28 -0.22
C LEU A 343 -24.80 -8.30 0.83
N ALA A 344 -25.55 -8.49 1.91
CA ALA A 344 -25.29 -9.49 2.93
C ALA A 344 -25.72 -10.91 2.51
N ASN A 345 -26.53 -11.03 1.45
CA ASN A 345 -27.11 -12.28 0.96
C ASN A 345 -27.82 -13.11 2.07
N ASP A 346 -28.44 -12.41 3.03
CA ASP A 346 -29.15 -13.02 4.16
C ASP A 346 -30.23 -12.04 4.70
N LYS A 347 -31.50 -12.46 4.75
CA LYS A 347 -32.62 -11.62 5.24
C LYS A 347 -32.48 -11.10 6.66
N GLU A 348 -31.70 -11.81 7.49
CA GLU A 348 -31.49 -11.45 8.89
C GLU A 348 -30.25 -10.58 9.12
N LYS A 349 -29.54 -10.22 8.05
CA LYS A 349 -28.32 -9.45 8.09
C LYS A 349 -28.34 -8.22 7.20
N ILE A 350 -27.48 -7.27 7.48
CA ILE A 350 -27.18 -6.10 6.65
C ILE A 350 -25.68 -6.01 6.44
N SER A 351 -25.24 -5.66 5.24
CA SER A 351 -23.82 -5.50 4.92
C SER A 351 -23.22 -4.29 5.62
N THR A 352 -21.99 -4.42 6.06
CA THR A 352 -21.13 -3.35 6.60
C THR A 352 -20.11 -2.85 5.58
N LYS A 353 -20.26 -3.21 4.30
CA LYS A 353 -19.44 -2.69 3.20
C LYS A 353 -19.87 -1.26 2.86
N PHE A 354 -19.44 -0.33 3.69
CA PHE A 354 -19.88 1.08 3.60
C PHE A 354 -19.51 1.77 2.28
N ASN A 355 -18.47 1.29 1.59
CA ASN A 355 -18.11 1.84 0.28
C ASN A 355 -19.22 1.59 -0.75
N ASP A 356 -19.71 0.35 -0.84
CA ASP A 356 -20.78 -0.03 -1.77
C ASP A 356 -22.07 0.77 -1.50
N LEU A 357 -22.36 0.99 -0.21
CA LEU A 357 -23.52 1.79 0.22
C LEU A 357 -23.34 3.28 -0.13
N SER A 358 -22.13 3.81 0.04
CA SER A 358 -21.80 5.19 -0.31
C SER A 358 -21.88 5.45 -1.81
N GLU A 359 -21.44 4.51 -2.63
CA GLU A 359 -21.54 4.60 -4.09
C GLU A 359 -22.99 4.71 -4.55
N ILE A 360 -23.88 3.83 -4.04
CA ILE A 360 -25.31 3.89 -4.37
C ILE A 360 -25.96 5.19 -3.89
N LEU A 361 -25.58 5.68 -2.70
CA LEU A 361 -26.06 6.98 -2.21
C LEU A 361 -25.63 8.13 -3.13
N GLY A 362 -24.39 8.13 -3.62
CA GLY A 362 -23.87 9.11 -4.58
C GLY A 362 -24.62 9.08 -5.92
N GLU A 363 -24.87 7.87 -6.45
CA GLU A 363 -25.64 7.69 -7.68
C GLU A 363 -27.10 8.14 -7.49
N ALA A 364 -27.78 7.72 -6.42
CA ALA A 364 -29.15 8.11 -6.11
C ALA A 364 -29.29 9.62 -5.89
N ALA A 365 -28.31 10.24 -5.22
CA ALA A 365 -28.24 11.68 -5.05
C ALA A 365 -28.15 12.42 -6.39
N THR A 366 -27.40 11.86 -7.34
CA THR A 366 -27.29 12.41 -8.70
C THR A 366 -28.65 12.38 -9.42
N TRP A 367 -29.36 11.26 -9.35
CA TRP A 367 -30.73 11.17 -9.91
C TRP A 367 -31.70 12.10 -9.21
N ALA A 368 -31.62 12.25 -7.89
CA ALA A 368 -32.44 13.21 -7.14
C ALA A 368 -32.20 14.66 -7.59
N LYS A 369 -30.92 15.06 -7.73
CA LYS A 369 -30.54 16.39 -8.23
C LYS A 369 -31.02 16.65 -9.65
N LEU A 370 -30.87 15.68 -10.56
CA LEU A 370 -31.38 15.78 -11.94
C LEU A 370 -32.91 15.96 -11.98
N SER A 371 -33.60 15.32 -11.06
CA SER A 371 -35.05 15.43 -10.90
C SER A 371 -35.50 16.65 -10.05
N ARG A 372 -34.55 17.50 -9.62
CA ARG A 372 -34.75 18.65 -8.73
C ARG A 372 -35.44 18.28 -7.39
N SER A 373 -35.22 17.06 -6.93
CA SER A 373 -35.69 16.62 -5.61
C SER A 373 -34.76 17.11 -4.52
N LYS A 374 -35.32 17.50 -3.38
CA LYS A 374 -34.57 17.88 -2.18
C LYS A 374 -34.19 16.68 -1.31
N LEU A 375 -34.82 15.53 -1.53
CA LEU A 375 -34.60 14.31 -0.76
C LEU A 375 -34.38 13.13 -1.70
N ILE A 376 -33.61 12.16 -1.22
CA ILE A 376 -33.40 10.86 -1.86
C ILE A 376 -34.53 9.94 -1.36
N THR A 377 -35.39 9.51 -2.27
CA THR A 377 -36.48 8.58 -2.01
C THR A 377 -36.11 7.16 -2.49
N ASP A 378 -36.97 6.18 -2.18
CA ASP A 378 -36.89 4.80 -2.71
C ASP A 378 -36.70 4.78 -4.23
N LYS A 379 -37.46 5.61 -4.97
CA LYS A 379 -37.37 5.67 -6.44
C LYS A 379 -35.98 5.98 -6.97
N PHE A 380 -35.22 6.83 -6.27
CA PHE A 380 -33.88 7.18 -6.70
C PHE A 380 -32.88 6.10 -6.36
N ILE A 381 -33.05 5.39 -5.23
CA ILE A 381 -32.22 4.23 -4.88
C ILE A 381 -32.45 3.10 -5.90
N HIS A 382 -33.73 2.73 -6.16
CA HIS A 382 -34.04 1.70 -7.16
C HIS A 382 -33.57 2.09 -8.55
N LYS A 383 -33.68 3.37 -8.92
CA LYS A 383 -33.16 3.84 -10.21
C LYS A 383 -31.63 3.70 -10.29
N ALA A 384 -30.91 4.06 -9.25
CA ALA A 384 -29.46 3.92 -9.20
C ALA A 384 -29.03 2.44 -9.34
N LEU A 385 -29.70 1.54 -8.61
CA LEU A 385 -29.46 0.10 -8.69
C LEU A 385 -29.74 -0.45 -10.10
N LYS A 386 -30.87 -0.08 -10.69
CA LYS A 386 -31.24 -0.50 -12.05
C LYS A 386 -30.22 -0.02 -13.08
N GLU A 387 -29.86 1.25 -13.05
CA GLU A 387 -28.89 1.82 -13.99
C GLU A 387 -27.49 1.21 -13.80
N ARG A 388 -27.12 0.83 -12.57
CA ARG A 388 -25.88 0.10 -12.29
C ARG A 388 -25.87 -1.26 -13.00
N ILE A 389 -26.97 -2.02 -12.89
CA ILE A 389 -27.14 -3.31 -13.59
C ILE A 389 -27.14 -3.10 -15.12
N GLU A 390 -27.87 -2.10 -15.63
CA GLU A 390 -27.93 -1.81 -17.07
C GLU A 390 -26.56 -1.55 -17.69
N ARG A 391 -25.63 -0.95 -16.94
CA ARG A 391 -24.26 -0.70 -17.42
C ARG A 391 -23.41 -1.95 -17.60
N VAL A 392 -23.71 -3.04 -16.89
CA VAL A 392 -22.85 -4.25 -16.82
C VAL A 392 -23.51 -5.49 -17.40
N LYS A 393 -24.83 -5.49 -17.65
CA LYS A 393 -25.60 -6.66 -18.10
C LYS A 393 -25.39 -7.08 -19.57
N LYS A 394 -24.43 -6.53 -20.29
CA LYS A 394 -24.19 -6.84 -21.72
C LYS A 394 -24.13 -8.34 -22.01
N TYR A 395 -23.43 -9.09 -21.18
CA TYR A 395 -23.27 -10.54 -21.37
C TYR A 395 -24.56 -11.31 -21.07
N ASP A 396 -25.29 -10.91 -20.05
CA ASP A 396 -26.60 -11.46 -19.72
C ASP A 396 -27.60 -11.23 -20.87
N THR A 397 -27.68 -10.00 -21.38
CA THR A 397 -28.51 -9.66 -22.52
C THR A 397 -28.20 -10.52 -23.75
N HIS A 398 -26.90 -10.68 -24.07
CA HIS A 398 -26.49 -11.51 -25.18
C HIS A 398 -26.83 -13.00 -24.98
N TYR A 399 -26.69 -13.49 -23.74
CA TYR A 399 -27.08 -14.86 -23.40
C TYR A 399 -28.60 -15.09 -23.60
N LEU A 400 -29.42 -14.16 -23.17
CA LEU A 400 -30.88 -14.21 -23.37
C LEU A 400 -31.26 -14.13 -24.87
N GLU A 401 -30.57 -13.30 -25.65
CA GLU A 401 -30.74 -13.26 -27.13
C GLU A 401 -30.45 -14.61 -27.77
N MET A 402 -29.36 -15.28 -27.40
CA MET A 402 -29.01 -16.60 -27.92
C MET A 402 -30.11 -17.65 -27.63
N ILE A 403 -30.73 -17.57 -26.44
CA ILE A 403 -31.86 -18.47 -26.11
C ILE A 403 -33.10 -18.12 -26.91
N LYS A 404 -33.41 -16.85 -27.10
CA LYS A 404 -34.55 -16.36 -27.88
C LYS A 404 -34.43 -16.73 -29.35
N GLU A 405 -33.23 -16.71 -29.91
CA GLU A 405 -32.92 -17.11 -31.27
C GLU A 405 -32.78 -18.64 -31.46
N ASN A 406 -32.96 -19.42 -30.37
CA ASN A 406 -32.73 -20.88 -30.35
C ASN A 406 -31.30 -21.31 -30.73
N THR A 407 -30.30 -20.43 -30.56
CA THR A 407 -28.90 -20.79 -30.66
C THR A 407 -28.46 -21.58 -29.41
N LEU A 408 -28.99 -21.22 -28.24
CA LEU A 408 -28.95 -22.03 -27.03
C LEU A 408 -30.32 -22.66 -26.78
N LEU A 409 -30.31 -23.98 -26.59
CA LEU A 409 -31.55 -24.76 -26.48
C LEU A 409 -31.96 -24.97 -25.02
N ILE A 410 -32.88 -24.18 -24.54
CA ILE A 410 -33.53 -24.33 -23.22
C ILE A 410 -35.02 -24.59 -23.47
N ASP A 411 -35.58 -25.61 -22.86
CA ASP A 411 -37.00 -25.91 -22.92
C ASP A 411 -37.70 -25.37 -21.66
N THR A 412 -38.81 -24.68 -21.82
CA THR A 412 -39.62 -24.14 -20.69
C THR A 412 -41.05 -24.70 -20.67
N SER A 413 -41.33 -25.73 -21.47
CA SER A 413 -42.63 -26.36 -21.52
C SER A 413 -42.48 -27.83 -22.04
N GLY A 414 -43.55 -28.61 -21.84
CA GLY A 414 -43.55 -30.02 -22.20
C GLY A 414 -42.83 -30.91 -21.20
N SER A 415 -42.69 -32.19 -21.54
CA SER A 415 -42.02 -33.20 -20.67
C SER A 415 -41.06 -34.04 -21.46
N LYS A 416 -39.88 -34.35 -20.91
CA LYS A 416 -38.81 -35.11 -21.57
C LYS A 416 -38.16 -36.08 -20.57
N VAL A 417 -37.82 -37.29 -21.05
CA VAL A 417 -37.09 -38.29 -20.29
C VAL A 417 -35.60 -37.95 -20.29
N GLY A 418 -34.96 -38.05 -19.15
CA GLY A 418 -33.52 -37.82 -18.99
C GLY A 418 -33.03 -36.40 -19.27
N GLN A 419 -33.93 -35.41 -19.26
CA GLN A 419 -33.59 -34.01 -19.51
C GLN A 419 -34.19 -33.11 -18.43
N ILE A 420 -33.44 -32.09 -18.00
CA ILE A 420 -33.83 -31.12 -16.95
C ILE A 420 -33.09 -29.78 -17.14
N ASN A 421 -33.69 -28.69 -16.68
CA ASN A 421 -33.02 -27.39 -16.62
C ASN A 421 -32.25 -27.25 -15.29
N GLY A 422 -30.94 -27.21 -15.37
CA GLY A 422 -30.06 -26.86 -14.26
C GLY A 422 -29.81 -25.35 -14.22
N LEU A 423 -29.45 -24.83 -13.04
CA LEU A 423 -29.19 -23.41 -12.83
C LEU A 423 -27.74 -23.20 -12.38
N THR A 424 -27.00 -22.43 -13.16
CA THR A 424 -25.64 -22.00 -12.86
C THR A 424 -25.59 -20.48 -12.70
N VAL A 425 -24.51 -19.96 -12.13
CA VAL A 425 -24.22 -18.51 -12.04
C VAL A 425 -22.96 -18.23 -12.80
N LEU A 426 -22.96 -17.18 -13.58
CA LEU A 426 -21.78 -16.63 -14.22
C LEU A 426 -21.46 -15.27 -13.63
N THR A 427 -20.24 -15.11 -13.10
CA THR A 427 -19.73 -13.85 -12.58
C THR A 427 -18.72 -13.24 -13.53
N ILE A 428 -18.92 -12.00 -13.94
CA ILE A 428 -18.04 -11.24 -14.82
C ILE A 428 -17.74 -9.89 -14.17
N GLY A 429 -16.54 -9.71 -13.65
CA GLY A 429 -16.20 -8.57 -12.82
C GLY A 429 -17.07 -8.53 -11.56
N ASP A 430 -17.82 -7.44 -11.38
CA ASP A 430 -18.69 -7.21 -10.22
C ASP A 430 -20.17 -7.62 -10.47
N TYR A 431 -20.46 -8.20 -11.63
CA TYR A 431 -21.81 -8.59 -12.00
C TYR A 431 -21.96 -10.09 -12.12
N SER A 432 -22.98 -10.62 -11.45
CA SER A 432 -23.38 -12.03 -11.49
C SER A 432 -24.78 -12.18 -12.02
N PHE A 433 -25.00 -13.15 -12.87
CA PHE A 433 -26.34 -13.47 -13.38
C PHE A 433 -26.56 -14.99 -13.50
N GLY A 434 -27.81 -15.38 -13.42
CA GLY A 434 -28.23 -16.77 -13.52
C GLY A 434 -28.22 -17.25 -14.96
N LYS A 435 -27.62 -18.42 -15.19
CA LYS A 435 -27.55 -19.06 -16.48
C LYS A 435 -28.21 -20.43 -16.42
N PRO A 436 -29.48 -20.58 -16.89
CA PRO A 436 -30.07 -21.89 -17.07
C PRO A 436 -29.30 -22.72 -18.11
N THR A 437 -29.08 -23.98 -17.81
CA THR A 437 -28.34 -24.89 -18.66
C THR A 437 -29.09 -26.20 -18.74
N LYS A 438 -29.23 -26.73 -19.94
CA LYS A 438 -29.84 -28.05 -20.17
C LYS A 438 -28.89 -29.14 -19.70
N ILE A 439 -29.35 -30.02 -18.82
CA ILE A 439 -28.64 -31.23 -18.38
C ILE A 439 -29.36 -32.43 -18.91
N THR A 440 -28.62 -33.34 -19.52
CA THR A 440 -29.14 -34.61 -20.06
C THR A 440 -28.42 -35.80 -19.42
N ALA A 441 -29.18 -36.87 -19.26
CA ALA A 441 -28.65 -38.13 -18.81
C ALA A 441 -29.18 -39.24 -19.71
N ASN A 442 -28.30 -40.08 -20.21
CA ASN A 442 -28.65 -41.28 -20.96
C ASN A 442 -28.18 -42.52 -20.23
N THR A 443 -29.04 -43.52 -20.12
CA THR A 443 -28.77 -44.75 -19.41
C THR A 443 -28.96 -45.97 -20.31
N TYR A 444 -28.06 -46.92 -20.22
CA TYR A 444 -28.13 -48.21 -20.95
C TYR A 444 -27.43 -49.31 -20.17
N ALA A 445 -27.72 -50.57 -20.50
CA ALA A 445 -27.09 -51.73 -19.89
C ALA A 445 -25.57 -51.73 -20.18
N GLY A 446 -24.76 -51.78 -19.10
CA GLY A 446 -23.30 -51.69 -19.22
C GLY A 446 -22.61 -51.90 -17.88
N LYS A 447 -21.29 -51.71 -17.85
CA LYS A 447 -20.46 -51.94 -16.67
C LYS A 447 -19.63 -50.68 -16.24
N GLN A 448 -19.72 -49.59 -16.98
CA GLN A 448 -18.85 -48.43 -16.74
C GLN A 448 -19.30 -47.55 -15.55
N GLY A 449 -20.54 -47.76 -15.07
CA GLY A 449 -21.09 -46.86 -14.04
C GLY A 449 -21.47 -45.51 -14.64
N ILE A 450 -21.34 -44.44 -13.85
CA ILE A 450 -21.67 -43.09 -14.26
C ILE A 450 -20.46 -42.43 -14.91
N VAL A 451 -20.61 -42.02 -16.15
CA VAL A 451 -19.61 -41.26 -16.93
C VAL A 451 -20.05 -39.79 -16.98
N ASN A 452 -19.25 -38.93 -16.40
CA ASN A 452 -19.42 -37.49 -16.51
C ASN A 452 -18.63 -36.98 -17.70
N ILE A 453 -19.34 -36.48 -18.73
CA ILE A 453 -18.74 -36.06 -19.99
C ILE A 453 -17.79 -34.88 -19.77
N GLU A 454 -18.17 -33.90 -18.94
CA GLU A 454 -17.33 -32.75 -18.65
C GLU A 454 -15.99 -33.14 -18.00
N ARG A 455 -16.00 -34.18 -17.16
CA ARG A 455 -14.77 -34.69 -16.54
C ARG A 455 -13.86 -35.37 -17.56
N GLU A 456 -14.42 -36.15 -18.46
CA GLU A 456 -13.65 -36.90 -19.49
C GLU A 456 -12.97 -35.96 -20.51
N VAL A 457 -13.46 -34.72 -20.62
CA VAL A 457 -12.91 -33.70 -21.53
C VAL A 457 -12.28 -32.50 -20.81
N ASP A 458 -11.94 -32.67 -19.52
CA ASP A 458 -11.27 -31.67 -18.70
C ASP A 458 -12.05 -30.32 -18.55
N LEU A 459 -13.38 -30.38 -18.66
CA LEU A 459 -14.27 -29.22 -18.42
C LEU A 459 -14.91 -29.23 -17.02
N SER A 460 -14.61 -30.24 -16.19
CA SER A 460 -15.14 -30.37 -14.83
C SER A 460 -14.15 -29.91 -13.78
N GLY A 461 -14.53 -28.93 -12.96
CA GLY A 461 -13.79 -28.56 -11.77
C GLY A 461 -13.85 -29.64 -10.67
N SER A 462 -12.98 -29.49 -9.67
CA SER A 462 -12.86 -30.48 -8.57
C SER A 462 -14.11 -30.61 -7.72
N SER A 463 -14.83 -29.50 -7.49
CA SER A 463 -16.07 -29.48 -6.71
C SER A 463 -17.22 -30.18 -7.44
N HIS A 464 -17.34 -29.96 -8.74
CA HIS A 464 -18.32 -30.63 -9.59
C HIS A 464 -18.03 -32.15 -9.67
N SER A 465 -16.78 -32.54 -9.94
CA SER A 465 -16.37 -33.95 -9.95
C SER A 465 -16.68 -34.67 -8.63
N LYS A 466 -16.50 -33.97 -7.48
CA LYS A 466 -16.90 -34.47 -6.17
C LYS A 466 -18.41 -34.68 -6.07
N GLY A 467 -19.22 -33.74 -6.58
CA GLY A 467 -20.68 -33.84 -6.65
C GLY A 467 -21.12 -35.11 -7.37
N VAL A 468 -20.55 -35.39 -8.53
CA VAL A 468 -20.85 -36.62 -9.32
C VAL A 468 -20.47 -37.90 -8.58
N LEU A 469 -19.39 -37.93 -7.84
CA LEU A 469 -19.02 -39.08 -7.01
C LEU A 469 -20.02 -39.28 -5.85
N ILE A 470 -20.51 -38.20 -5.26
CA ILE A 470 -21.52 -38.26 -4.19
C ILE A 470 -22.84 -38.83 -4.68
N LEU A 471 -23.36 -38.33 -5.84
CA LEU A 471 -24.60 -38.88 -6.40
C LEU A 471 -24.46 -40.36 -6.83
N THR A 472 -23.26 -40.76 -7.28
CA THR A 472 -22.94 -42.17 -7.58
C THR A 472 -23.06 -43.02 -6.30
N GLY A 473 -22.54 -42.52 -5.19
CA GLY A 473 -22.65 -43.18 -3.87
C GLY A 473 -24.12 -43.33 -3.40
N TYR A 474 -24.94 -42.28 -3.61
CA TYR A 474 -26.36 -42.31 -3.30
C TYR A 474 -27.11 -43.36 -4.13
N LEU A 475 -26.86 -43.41 -5.46
CA LEU A 475 -27.49 -44.41 -6.31
C LEU A 475 -27.07 -45.83 -5.93
N GLY A 476 -25.79 -46.05 -5.64
CA GLY A 476 -25.29 -47.33 -5.14
C GLY A 476 -25.97 -47.76 -3.86
N GLN A 477 -26.13 -46.84 -2.88
CA GLN A 477 -26.82 -47.14 -1.64
C GLN A 477 -28.33 -47.44 -1.84
N LYS A 478 -29.01 -46.70 -2.72
CA LYS A 478 -30.46 -46.83 -2.87
C LYS A 478 -30.86 -47.98 -3.75
N PHE A 479 -30.06 -48.37 -4.77
CA PHE A 479 -30.45 -49.30 -5.82
C PHE A 479 -29.51 -50.50 -6.02
N ALA A 480 -28.39 -50.59 -5.30
CA ALA A 480 -27.37 -51.65 -5.47
C ALA A 480 -27.03 -52.39 -4.16
N GLN A 481 -28.01 -52.56 -3.26
CA GLN A 481 -27.78 -53.27 -1.99
C GLN A 481 -27.67 -54.79 -2.19
N ASP A 482 -28.53 -55.35 -3.04
CA ASP A 482 -28.61 -56.76 -3.26
C ASP A 482 -27.83 -57.23 -4.50
N PHE A 483 -27.79 -56.39 -5.53
CA PHE A 483 -27.13 -56.69 -6.82
C PHE A 483 -26.36 -55.49 -7.33
N PRO A 484 -25.20 -55.66 -7.99
CA PRO A 484 -24.47 -54.58 -8.64
C PRO A 484 -25.32 -53.90 -9.69
N LEU A 485 -25.25 -52.56 -9.78
CA LEU A 485 -25.85 -51.79 -10.87
C LEU A 485 -25.13 -52.12 -12.17
N ALA A 486 -25.77 -52.98 -13.03
CA ALA A 486 -25.27 -53.28 -14.38
C ALA A 486 -25.66 -52.16 -15.36
N LEU A 487 -25.13 -50.95 -15.09
CA LEU A 487 -25.51 -49.69 -15.72
C LEU A 487 -24.30 -48.97 -16.28
N THR A 488 -24.43 -48.40 -17.47
CA THR A 488 -23.63 -47.29 -17.94
C THR A 488 -24.56 -46.10 -18.12
N ALA A 489 -24.22 -44.98 -17.50
CA ALA A 489 -24.95 -43.72 -17.60
C ALA A 489 -23.99 -42.61 -18.01
N SER A 490 -24.38 -41.78 -18.94
CA SER A 490 -23.66 -40.53 -19.26
C SER A 490 -24.46 -39.32 -18.84
N ILE A 491 -23.78 -38.35 -18.25
CA ILE A 491 -24.33 -37.03 -17.88
C ILE A 491 -23.62 -35.97 -18.67
N CYS A 492 -24.38 -34.99 -19.20
CA CYS A 492 -23.85 -33.90 -19.99
C CYS A 492 -24.56 -32.59 -19.67
N PHE A 493 -23.79 -31.50 -19.55
CA PHE A 493 -24.30 -30.14 -19.61
C PHE A 493 -24.28 -29.65 -21.06
N GLU A 494 -25.43 -29.73 -21.70
CA GLU A 494 -25.55 -29.41 -23.13
C GLU A 494 -25.12 -27.96 -23.42
N GLN A 495 -24.35 -27.79 -24.48
CA GLN A 495 -23.85 -26.49 -24.95
C GLN A 495 -23.07 -25.67 -23.86
N LEU A 496 -22.39 -26.36 -22.95
CA LEU A 496 -21.52 -25.74 -21.95
C LEU A 496 -20.05 -26.03 -22.31
N TYR A 497 -19.37 -25.05 -22.90
CA TYR A 497 -17.99 -25.20 -23.41
C TYR A 497 -16.94 -24.51 -22.55
N ASN A 498 -17.35 -23.71 -21.54
CA ASN A 498 -16.43 -22.94 -20.69
C ASN A 498 -16.11 -23.66 -19.35
N GLY A 499 -16.54 -24.92 -19.23
CA GLY A 499 -16.38 -25.68 -18.00
C GLY A 499 -17.45 -25.39 -16.94
N VAL A 500 -17.56 -26.31 -15.98
CA VAL A 500 -18.44 -26.23 -14.82
C VAL A 500 -17.64 -26.54 -13.56
N ASP A 501 -17.85 -25.76 -12.49
CA ASP A 501 -17.37 -26.08 -11.15
C ASP A 501 -18.47 -25.83 -10.11
N GLY A 502 -18.31 -26.43 -8.93
CA GLY A 502 -19.32 -26.42 -7.89
C GLY A 502 -20.25 -27.63 -7.94
N ASP A 503 -20.76 -28.03 -6.79
CA ASP A 503 -21.64 -29.19 -6.60
C ASP A 503 -23.15 -28.83 -6.65
N SER A 504 -23.47 -27.56 -6.90
CA SER A 504 -24.84 -27.02 -6.84
C SER A 504 -25.81 -27.58 -7.88
N ALA A 505 -25.32 -28.33 -8.88
CA ALA A 505 -26.13 -29.02 -9.88
C ALA A 505 -26.29 -30.51 -9.61
N SER A 506 -25.66 -31.07 -8.55
CA SER A 506 -25.65 -32.51 -8.33
C SER A 506 -27.03 -33.12 -8.08
N SER A 507 -27.96 -32.39 -7.46
CA SER A 507 -29.35 -32.85 -7.37
C SER A 507 -30.03 -32.84 -8.75
N THR A 508 -29.76 -31.87 -9.59
CA THR A 508 -30.32 -31.76 -10.93
C THR A 508 -29.83 -32.91 -11.84
N GLU A 509 -28.52 -33.20 -11.79
CA GLU A 509 -27.92 -34.36 -12.48
C GLU A 509 -28.55 -35.67 -12.02
N LEU A 510 -28.79 -35.80 -10.71
CA LEU A 510 -29.43 -36.99 -10.14
C LEU A 510 -30.88 -37.16 -10.62
N TYR A 511 -31.66 -36.07 -10.72
CA TYR A 511 -33.01 -36.13 -11.26
C TYR A 511 -33.02 -36.57 -12.74
N ALA A 512 -32.11 -36.03 -13.55
CA ALA A 512 -31.96 -36.46 -14.93
C ALA A 512 -31.67 -37.96 -15.05
N LEU A 513 -30.76 -38.48 -14.21
CA LEU A 513 -30.43 -39.91 -14.13
C LEU A 513 -31.63 -40.74 -13.69
N LEU A 514 -32.33 -40.34 -12.62
CA LEU A 514 -33.52 -41.06 -12.14
C LEU A 514 -34.62 -41.12 -13.20
N SER A 515 -34.86 -40.01 -13.93
CA SER A 515 -35.79 -39.96 -15.06
C SER A 515 -35.37 -40.91 -16.19
N SER A 516 -34.11 -40.88 -16.59
CA SER A 516 -33.60 -41.76 -17.61
C SER A 516 -33.68 -43.25 -17.25
N LEU A 517 -33.41 -43.57 -15.98
CA LEU A 517 -33.49 -44.92 -15.44
C LEU A 517 -34.90 -45.46 -15.36
N SER A 518 -35.86 -44.61 -15.04
CA SER A 518 -37.27 -45.00 -14.85
C SER A 518 -38.11 -44.81 -16.12
N GLU A 519 -37.58 -44.13 -17.13
CA GLU A 519 -38.30 -43.70 -18.36
C GLU A 519 -39.49 -42.75 -18.05
N ILE A 520 -39.50 -42.14 -16.86
CA ILE A 520 -40.51 -41.16 -16.43
C ILE A 520 -40.10 -39.77 -16.85
N PRO A 521 -40.88 -39.04 -17.65
CA PRO A 521 -40.50 -37.74 -18.14
C PRO A 521 -40.57 -36.66 -17.07
N ILE A 522 -39.60 -35.73 -17.10
CA ILE A 522 -39.55 -34.54 -16.29
C ILE A 522 -40.24 -33.37 -16.99
N ASN A 523 -41.07 -32.64 -16.24
CA ASN A 523 -41.69 -31.40 -16.72
C ASN A 523 -40.63 -30.30 -16.94
N GLN A 524 -40.52 -29.79 -18.16
CA GLN A 524 -39.51 -28.82 -18.57
C GLN A 524 -39.85 -27.38 -18.17
N SER A 525 -41.05 -27.12 -17.62
CA SER A 525 -41.38 -25.81 -17.02
C SER A 525 -40.68 -25.58 -15.67
N PHE A 526 -39.99 -26.60 -15.15
CA PHE A 526 -39.22 -26.51 -13.94
C PHE A 526 -37.71 -26.30 -14.26
N ALA A 527 -37.06 -25.52 -13.37
CA ALA A 527 -35.60 -25.51 -13.27
C ALA A 527 -35.21 -25.85 -11.82
N VAL A 528 -34.05 -26.45 -11.68
CA VAL A 528 -33.59 -26.97 -10.36
C VAL A 528 -32.19 -26.51 -10.03
N THR A 529 -31.96 -26.21 -8.77
CA THR A 529 -30.62 -26.06 -8.19
C THR A 529 -30.59 -26.62 -6.79
N GLY A 530 -29.48 -27.25 -6.43
CA GLY A 530 -29.27 -27.84 -5.11
C GLY A 530 -28.10 -28.81 -5.13
N SER A 531 -27.30 -28.83 -4.08
CA SER A 531 -26.34 -29.89 -3.86
C SER A 531 -27.04 -31.06 -3.13
N VAL A 532 -26.58 -32.28 -3.33
CA VAL A 532 -27.10 -33.48 -2.67
C VAL A 532 -25.99 -34.20 -1.92
N ASN A 533 -26.29 -34.72 -0.74
CA ASN A 533 -25.37 -35.60 -0.01
C ASN A 533 -25.65 -37.10 -0.32
N GLN A 534 -24.79 -37.98 0.16
CA GLN A 534 -24.90 -39.44 -0.04
C GLN A 534 -26.17 -40.07 0.55
N LYS A 535 -26.97 -39.34 1.34
CA LYS A 535 -28.22 -39.80 1.94
C LYS A 535 -29.47 -39.28 1.22
N GLY A 536 -29.28 -38.44 0.16
CA GLY A 536 -30.36 -37.85 -0.58
C GLY A 536 -30.95 -36.58 0.05
N GLU A 537 -30.25 -36.00 1.02
CA GLU A 537 -30.61 -34.71 1.60
C GLU A 537 -30.09 -33.57 0.71
N ILE A 538 -30.94 -32.58 0.47
CA ILE A 538 -30.61 -31.42 -0.32
C ILE A 538 -29.86 -30.39 0.54
N GLN A 539 -28.77 -29.87 0.01
CA GLN A 539 -27.89 -28.94 0.69
C GLN A 539 -27.92 -27.55 0.06
N PRO A 540 -27.69 -26.47 0.85
CA PRO A 540 -27.76 -25.09 0.36
C PRO A 540 -26.66 -24.80 -0.67
N ILE A 541 -26.95 -23.81 -1.53
CA ILE A 541 -26.07 -23.39 -2.63
C ILE A 541 -25.87 -21.86 -2.63
N GLY A 542 -24.89 -21.38 -3.36
CA GLY A 542 -24.67 -19.97 -3.62
C GLY A 542 -25.43 -19.45 -4.85
N GLY A 543 -25.70 -18.14 -4.88
CA GLY A 543 -26.30 -17.47 -6.03
C GLY A 543 -27.74 -17.88 -6.33
N VAL A 544 -28.55 -18.13 -5.28
CA VAL A 544 -29.93 -18.59 -5.44
C VAL A 544 -30.81 -17.55 -6.11
N ASN A 545 -30.61 -16.27 -5.80
CA ASN A 545 -31.40 -15.17 -6.37
C ASN A 545 -31.15 -15.04 -7.87
N GLU A 546 -29.90 -14.93 -8.26
CA GLU A 546 -29.46 -14.84 -9.66
C GLU A 546 -29.96 -16.04 -10.46
N LYS A 547 -29.92 -17.24 -9.90
CA LYS A 547 -30.40 -18.47 -10.53
C LYS A 547 -31.90 -18.45 -10.80
N ILE A 548 -32.69 -17.98 -9.83
CA ILE A 548 -34.14 -17.84 -9.98
C ILE A 548 -34.46 -16.78 -11.02
N GLU A 549 -33.85 -15.60 -10.92
CA GLU A 549 -34.09 -14.47 -11.80
C GLU A 549 -33.71 -14.78 -13.25
N GLY A 550 -32.57 -15.48 -13.47
CA GLY A 550 -32.16 -15.91 -14.81
C GLY A 550 -33.17 -16.85 -15.50
N PHE A 551 -33.73 -17.82 -14.78
CA PHE A 551 -34.78 -18.68 -15.34
C PHE A 551 -36.12 -17.93 -15.51
N PHE A 552 -36.48 -17.13 -14.54
CA PHE A 552 -37.70 -16.30 -14.60
C PHE A 552 -37.71 -15.40 -15.84
N GLN A 553 -36.57 -14.76 -16.16
CA GLN A 553 -36.50 -13.87 -17.31
C GLN A 553 -36.75 -14.61 -18.63
N ILE A 554 -36.24 -15.84 -18.79
CA ILE A 554 -36.49 -16.67 -19.97
C ILE A 554 -37.98 -17.05 -20.06
N CYS A 555 -38.57 -17.46 -18.93
CA CYS A 555 -40.01 -17.81 -18.88
C CYS A 555 -40.89 -16.60 -19.17
N LYS A 556 -40.56 -15.41 -18.65
CA LYS A 556 -41.24 -14.16 -18.91
C LYS A 556 -41.22 -13.79 -20.40
N ASP A 557 -40.06 -13.90 -21.06
CA ASP A 557 -39.89 -13.60 -22.48
C ASP A 557 -40.74 -14.57 -23.39
N ARG A 558 -40.97 -15.78 -22.91
CA ARG A 558 -41.82 -16.79 -23.60
C ARG A 558 -43.31 -16.75 -23.23
N GLY A 559 -43.65 -15.99 -22.20
CA GLY A 559 -44.99 -15.83 -21.64
C GLY A 559 -45.20 -16.75 -20.44
N LEU A 560 -45.44 -16.09 -19.28
CA LEU A 560 -45.77 -16.79 -18.03
C LEU A 560 -47.22 -17.26 -18.06
N ASP A 561 -47.43 -18.56 -17.80
CA ASP A 561 -48.77 -19.23 -17.82
C ASP A 561 -49.15 -19.84 -16.46
N GLY A 562 -48.30 -19.66 -15.42
CA GLY A 562 -48.51 -20.24 -14.10
C GLY A 562 -47.95 -21.66 -13.93
N SER A 563 -47.35 -22.25 -14.95
CA SER A 563 -46.71 -23.58 -14.86
C SER A 563 -45.23 -23.49 -14.49
N HIS A 564 -44.60 -22.35 -14.70
CA HIS A 564 -43.17 -22.15 -14.54
C HIS A 564 -42.73 -22.12 -13.09
N SER A 565 -41.66 -22.86 -12.76
CA SER A 565 -41.26 -23.06 -11.38
C SER A 565 -39.74 -23.25 -11.21
N VAL A 566 -39.24 -22.85 -10.05
CA VAL A 566 -37.87 -23.16 -9.64
C VAL A 566 -37.86 -23.97 -8.35
N ILE A 567 -37.07 -25.02 -8.29
CA ILE A 567 -36.86 -25.84 -7.08
C ILE A 567 -35.52 -25.47 -6.47
N ILE A 568 -35.53 -25.13 -5.16
CA ILE A 568 -34.36 -24.72 -4.39
C ILE A 568 -34.23 -25.50 -3.09
N PRO A 569 -33.06 -25.54 -2.45
CA PRO A 569 -32.91 -26.07 -1.11
C PRO A 569 -33.67 -25.24 -0.07
N VAL A 570 -34.33 -25.89 0.90
CA VAL A 570 -35.10 -25.20 1.96
C VAL A 570 -34.24 -24.22 2.78
N GLN A 571 -32.97 -24.53 2.98
CA GLN A 571 -32.03 -23.67 3.70
C GLN A 571 -31.79 -22.33 2.99
N ASN A 572 -31.95 -22.29 1.66
CA ASN A 572 -31.78 -21.06 0.87
C ASN A 572 -32.98 -20.10 0.93
N VAL A 573 -34.09 -20.47 1.55
CA VAL A 573 -35.24 -19.58 1.75
C VAL A 573 -34.86 -18.30 2.53
N ARG A 574 -33.89 -18.40 3.44
CA ARG A 574 -33.35 -17.23 4.17
C ARG A 574 -32.54 -16.27 3.29
N ASN A 575 -31.99 -16.76 2.17
CA ASN A 575 -31.17 -15.98 1.25
C ASN A 575 -32.00 -15.28 0.15
N LEU A 576 -33.29 -15.58 0.02
CA LEU A 576 -34.14 -15.04 -1.04
C LEU A 576 -34.32 -13.54 -0.89
N HIS A 577 -33.88 -12.80 -1.90
CA HIS A 577 -34.13 -11.39 -2.07
C HIS A 577 -34.22 -11.12 -3.58
N LEU A 578 -35.43 -11.30 -4.09
CA LEU A 578 -35.74 -11.33 -5.52
C LEU A 578 -36.21 -9.98 -6.00
N ASP A 579 -35.99 -9.71 -7.27
CA ASP A 579 -36.53 -8.53 -7.95
C ASP A 579 -38.04 -8.44 -7.81
N ASP A 580 -38.57 -7.22 -7.73
CA ASP A 580 -40.02 -6.94 -7.57
C ASP A 580 -40.84 -7.64 -8.64
N GLU A 581 -40.34 -7.75 -9.86
CA GLU A 581 -41.03 -8.44 -10.97
C GLU A 581 -41.25 -9.93 -10.68
N VAL A 582 -40.27 -10.61 -10.09
CA VAL A 582 -40.38 -12.02 -9.69
C VAL A 582 -41.37 -12.15 -8.53
N VAL A 583 -41.24 -11.27 -7.53
CA VAL A 583 -42.13 -11.26 -6.37
C VAL A 583 -43.59 -11.05 -6.78
N ASP A 584 -43.82 -10.13 -7.71
CA ASP A 584 -45.20 -9.85 -8.21
C ASP A 584 -45.73 -11.02 -9.05
N ALA A 585 -44.89 -11.68 -9.87
CA ALA A 585 -45.30 -12.88 -10.61
C ALA A 585 -45.67 -14.03 -9.64
N VAL A 586 -44.92 -14.22 -8.56
CA VAL A 586 -45.22 -15.24 -7.53
C VAL A 586 -46.53 -14.90 -6.80
N LYS A 587 -46.74 -13.63 -6.40
CA LYS A 587 -48.00 -13.20 -5.77
C LYS A 587 -49.22 -13.44 -6.66
N ASN A 588 -49.05 -13.28 -7.97
CA ASN A 588 -50.12 -13.47 -8.96
C ASN A 588 -50.23 -14.92 -9.45
N ASN A 589 -49.52 -15.88 -8.85
CA ASN A 589 -49.50 -17.29 -9.23
C ASN A 589 -49.08 -17.55 -10.69
N LEU A 590 -48.26 -16.68 -11.26
CA LEU A 590 -47.69 -16.83 -12.61
C LEU A 590 -46.33 -17.53 -12.62
N PHE A 591 -45.68 -17.57 -11.48
CA PHE A 591 -44.37 -18.23 -11.27
C PHE A 591 -44.34 -18.82 -9.85
N HIS A 592 -43.62 -19.94 -9.67
CA HIS A 592 -43.57 -20.62 -8.36
C HIS A 592 -42.14 -20.95 -7.94
N ILE A 593 -41.89 -20.94 -6.62
CA ILE A 593 -40.64 -21.33 -6.03
C ILE A 593 -40.91 -22.42 -4.98
N TYR A 594 -40.39 -23.60 -5.20
CA TYR A 594 -40.55 -24.73 -4.29
C TYR A 594 -39.27 -24.96 -3.52
N ALA A 595 -39.39 -25.05 -2.20
CA ALA A 595 -38.28 -25.35 -1.31
C ALA A 595 -38.36 -26.81 -0.87
N ILE A 596 -37.29 -27.57 -1.09
CA ILE A 596 -37.23 -29.02 -0.82
C ILE A 596 -36.08 -29.36 0.13
N SER A 597 -36.23 -30.47 0.85
CA SER A 597 -35.24 -31.01 1.78
C SER A 597 -34.60 -32.31 1.28
N THR A 598 -35.30 -33.05 0.44
CA THR A 598 -34.88 -34.39 -0.03
C THR A 598 -35.04 -34.55 -1.56
N ILE A 599 -34.31 -35.50 -2.11
CA ILE A 599 -34.41 -35.90 -3.54
C ILE A 599 -35.83 -36.40 -3.83
N ASP A 600 -36.45 -37.15 -2.90
CA ASP A 600 -37.77 -37.73 -3.09
C ASP A 600 -38.87 -36.67 -3.25
N GLU A 601 -38.84 -35.57 -2.47
CA GLU A 601 -39.73 -34.42 -2.64
C GLU A 601 -39.57 -33.77 -4.03
N GLY A 602 -38.32 -33.60 -4.50
CA GLY A 602 -38.06 -32.95 -5.79
C GLY A 602 -38.49 -33.77 -6.97
N ILE A 603 -38.29 -35.09 -6.98
CA ILE A 603 -38.70 -35.95 -8.09
C ILE A 603 -40.23 -36.01 -8.21
N GLU A 604 -40.97 -36.01 -7.10
CA GLU A 604 -42.43 -35.97 -7.12
C GLU A 604 -42.94 -34.68 -7.77
N LEU A 605 -42.35 -33.51 -7.44
CA LEU A 605 -42.71 -32.25 -8.07
C LEU A 605 -42.41 -32.24 -9.58
N LEU A 606 -41.27 -32.80 -9.98
CA LEU A 606 -40.79 -32.78 -11.37
C LEU A 606 -41.58 -33.69 -12.28
N THR A 607 -42.10 -34.79 -11.77
CA THR A 607 -42.74 -35.86 -12.58
C THR A 607 -44.22 -36.05 -12.28
N GLY A 608 -44.70 -35.56 -11.12
CA GLY A 608 -46.03 -35.85 -10.64
C GLY A 608 -46.24 -37.27 -10.14
N VAL A 609 -45.18 -38.06 -10.01
CA VAL A 609 -45.22 -39.49 -9.59
C VAL A 609 -44.56 -39.64 -8.23
N PRO A 610 -45.22 -40.27 -7.24
CA PRO A 610 -44.64 -40.48 -5.90
C PRO A 610 -43.31 -41.22 -5.94
N ALA A 611 -42.33 -40.80 -5.13
CA ALA A 611 -40.96 -41.32 -5.12
C ALA A 611 -40.89 -42.85 -4.84
N VAL A 612 -41.86 -43.37 -4.07
CA VAL A 612 -41.97 -44.84 -3.81
C VAL A 612 -42.14 -45.65 -5.09
N SER A 613 -42.76 -45.07 -6.12
CA SER A 613 -42.93 -45.73 -7.41
C SER A 613 -41.63 -45.96 -8.19
N TYR A 614 -40.62 -45.11 -7.97
CA TYR A 614 -39.30 -45.27 -8.60
C TYR A 614 -38.50 -46.45 -8.07
N THR A 615 -38.76 -46.87 -6.83
CA THR A 615 -38.09 -48.02 -6.22
C THR A 615 -38.70 -49.33 -6.67
N HIS A 616 -39.95 -49.34 -7.10
CA HIS A 616 -40.68 -50.57 -7.48
C HIS A 616 -40.67 -50.87 -9.00
N LEU A 617 -40.54 -49.88 -9.85
CA LEU A 617 -40.62 -50.04 -11.30
C LEU A 617 -39.48 -50.86 -11.94
N ARG A 618 -38.32 -51.03 -11.29
CA ARG A 618 -37.19 -51.80 -11.83
C ARG A 618 -36.85 -53.11 -11.06
N ALA A 619 -37.43 -53.35 -9.93
CA ALA A 619 -37.25 -54.69 -9.28
C ALA A 619 -37.84 -55.83 -10.14
N HIS A 620 -38.72 -55.51 -11.08
CA HIS A 620 -39.37 -56.50 -11.97
C HIS A 620 -38.67 -56.67 -13.34
N GLU A 621 -37.83 -55.76 -13.81
CA GLU A 621 -37.21 -55.83 -15.13
C GLU A 621 -35.74 -56.28 -15.17
N THR A 622 -35.08 -56.40 -14.02
CA THR A 622 -33.69 -56.84 -13.92
C THR A 622 -33.52 -58.36 -13.70
N VAL A 623 -34.61 -59.13 -13.76
CA VAL A 623 -34.61 -60.59 -13.78
C VAL A 623 -34.75 -61.07 -15.24
#